data_fa4bdcff99ee680a9d18ffdb6723d401
#
_entry.id   fa4bdcff99ee680a9d18ffdb6723d401
#
_cell.length_a   1.000
_cell.length_b   1.000
_cell.length_c   1.000
_cell.angle_alpha   90.00
_cell.angle_beta   90.00
_cell.angle_gamma   90.00
#
_symmetry.space_group_name_H-M   'P 1'
#
loop_
_entity.id
_entity.type
_entity.pdbx_description
1 polymer ?
#
loop_
_entity_poly.entity_id
_entity_poly.type
_entity_poly.pdbx_seq_one_letter_code
_entity_poly.pdbx_strand_id
1 'polypeptide(L)'
;KTAQQLYSALPAEGSYCLPTLLCAADRRRQLDDIRQRLKEGLPCRVVSTSLIEAGVDVDFPVAYREQCGLDSLLQTAGRCNREGRRGAEESIVYRFRLDECSTPQMLRQNVSALDYTARHQDTLDTPRAIQLYFNELSDLRGPDAVDKHGILDAFLRGIRGCQFPFAQVAEEFRLIENAARTVYLPVGEGAALCEQLRSGHVTRTLLRKLGIYSVSCYKDQFDKLDAAGALELRPDGSAILTDTSCYSEKTGLAMDVETGIGLYF
;
A
#
# COMPACT_ATOMS: atom_id res chain seq x y z
N LYS A 1 -2.65 -8.07 7.56
CA LYS A 1 -3.14 -9.29 8.23
C LYS A 1 -3.66 -10.28 7.21
N THR A 2 -4.77 -10.03 6.51
CA THR A 2 -5.39 -10.98 5.56
C THR A 2 -4.42 -11.47 4.48
N ALA A 3 -3.61 -10.58 3.88
CA ALA A 3 -2.61 -10.98 2.88
C ALA A 3 -1.57 -11.96 3.44
N GLN A 4 -1.08 -11.74 4.67
CA GLN A 4 -0.14 -12.65 5.33
C GLN A 4 -0.80 -13.99 5.67
N GLN A 5 -2.05 -13.99 6.12
CA GLN A 5 -2.82 -15.21 6.37
C GLN A 5 -3.05 -16.03 5.10
N LEU A 6 -3.45 -15.36 4.00
CA LEU A 6 -3.61 -16.01 2.71
C LEU A 6 -2.29 -16.61 2.21
N TYR A 7 -1.19 -15.86 2.35
CA TYR A 7 0.13 -16.35 1.98
C TYR A 7 0.53 -17.61 2.77
N SER A 8 0.24 -17.68 4.06
CA SER A 8 0.57 -18.83 4.89
C SER A 8 -0.19 -20.12 4.51
N ALA A 9 -1.31 -19.98 3.80
CA ALA A 9 -2.07 -21.11 3.27
C ALA A 9 -1.58 -21.61 1.90
N LEU A 10 -0.66 -20.90 1.25
CA LEU A 10 -0.10 -21.27 -0.03
C LEU A 10 1.10 -22.22 0.11
N PRO A 11 1.40 -23.05 -0.92
CA PRO A 11 2.66 -23.81 -0.98
C PRO A 11 3.87 -22.89 -0.84
N ALA A 12 4.87 -23.30 -0.05
CA ALA A 12 6.05 -22.46 0.20
C ALA A 12 6.85 -22.16 -1.08
N GLU A 13 6.93 -23.15 -1.99
CA GLU A 13 7.67 -22.99 -3.24
C GLU A 13 6.90 -22.13 -4.25
N GLY A 14 7.56 -21.11 -4.78
CA GLY A 14 7.01 -20.20 -5.79
C GLY A 14 5.91 -19.28 -5.30
N SER A 15 5.77 -19.11 -3.98
CA SER A 15 4.81 -18.20 -3.37
C SER A 15 5.50 -17.02 -2.70
N TYR A 16 4.96 -15.82 -2.91
CA TYR A 16 5.51 -14.55 -2.46
C TYR A 16 4.44 -13.70 -1.78
N CYS A 17 4.88 -12.87 -0.81
CA CYS A 17 4.01 -11.94 -0.12
C CYS A 17 4.58 -10.52 -0.21
N LEU A 18 3.85 -9.61 -0.83
CA LEU A 18 4.25 -8.21 -1.01
C LEU A 18 3.30 -7.27 -0.24
N PRO A 19 3.34 -7.25 1.10
CA PRO A 19 2.55 -6.33 1.88
C PRO A 19 3.21 -4.94 1.93
N THR A 20 2.43 -3.93 2.28
CA THR A 20 2.91 -2.55 2.46
C THR A 20 4.02 -2.45 3.53
N LEU A 21 3.97 -3.34 4.53
CA LEU A 21 4.93 -3.38 5.64
C LEU A 21 6.19 -4.22 5.36
N LEU A 22 6.46 -4.52 4.09
CA LEU A 22 7.73 -5.11 3.65
C LEU A 22 8.67 -3.98 3.24
N CYS A 23 9.90 -3.98 3.76
CA CYS A 23 10.88 -2.94 3.43
C CYS A 23 11.30 -2.99 1.95
N ALA A 24 11.82 -1.88 1.44
CA ALA A 24 12.15 -1.76 0.03
C ALA A 24 13.26 -2.74 -0.43
N ALA A 25 14.20 -3.08 0.46
CA ALA A 25 15.25 -4.05 0.15
C ALA A 25 14.68 -5.45 -0.13
N ASP A 26 13.85 -5.95 0.78
CA ASP A 26 13.27 -7.30 0.66
C ASP A 26 12.23 -7.36 -0.46
N ARG A 27 11.44 -6.30 -0.61
CA ARG A 27 10.49 -6.18 -1.73
C ARG A 27 11.21 -6.25 -3.08
N ARG A 28 12.34 -5.56 -3.25
CA ARG A 28 13.12 -5.60 -4.49
C ARG A 28 13.61 -7.01 -4.77
N ARG A 29 14.18 -7.69 -3.76
CA ARG A 29 14.64 -9.07 -3.86
C ARG A 29 13.52 -10.01 -4.29
N GLN A 30 12.37 -9.95 -3.64
CA GLN A 30 11.20 -10.76 -4.01
C GLN A 30 10.71 -10.45 -5.45
N LEU A 31 10.66 -9.18 -5.84
CA LEU A 31 10.24 -8.80 -7.19
C LEU A 31 11.20 -9.29 -8.28
N ASP A 32 12.50 -9.30 -8.02
CA ASP A 32 13.48 -9.81 -8.96
C ASP A 32 13.35 -11.33 -9.14
N ASP A 33 13.10 -12.07 -8.07
CA ASP A 33 12.84 -13.51 -8.12
C ASP A 33 11.49 -13.82 -8.81
N ILE A 34 10.43 -13.06 -8.52
CA ILE A 34 9.13 -13.17 -9.21
C ILE A 34 9.30 -12.99 -10.73
N ARG A 35 10.03 -11.94 -11.15
CA ARG A 35 10.27 -11.68 -12.58
C ARG A 35 11.02 -12.82 -13.24
N GLN A 36 12.04 -13.36 -12.57
CA GLN A 36 12.81 -14.49 -13.09
C GLN A 36 11.92 -15.73 -13.27
N ARG A 37 11.13 -16.08 -12.26
CA ARG A 37 10.21 -17.23 -12.32
C ARG A 37 9.16 -17.08 -13.42
N LEU A 38 8.56 -15.89 -13.56
CA LEU A 38 7.60 -15.61 -14.63
C LEU A 38 8.23 -15.72 -16.01
N LYS A 39 9.47 -15.25 -16.18
CA LYS A 39 10.24 -15.38 -17.43
C LYS A 39 10.54 -16.83 -17.79
N GLU A 40 10.83 -17.66 -16.80
CA GLU A 40 11.14 -19.08 -16.95
C GLU A 40 9.89 -19.96 -17.03
N GLY A 41 8.70 -19.40 -16.88
CA GLY A 41 7.43 -20.16 -16.88
C GLY A 41 7.25 -21.05 -15.65
N LEU A 42 7.97 -20.78 -14.57
CA LEU A 42 7.86 -21.54 -13.34
C LEU A 42 6.62 -21.15 -12.53
N PRO A 43 6.07 -22.05 -11.70
CA PRO A 43 4.97 -21.73 -10.81
C PRO A 43 5.29 -20.48 -9.95
N CYS A 44 4.45 -19.45 -10.05
CA CYS A 44 4.63 -18.20 -9.33
C CYS A 44 3.28 -17.71 -8.81
N ARG A 45 3.12 -17.59 -7.51
CA ARG A 45 1.92 -17.11 -6.81
C ARG A 45 2.30 -15.91 -5.97
N VAL A 46 1.60 -14.80 -6.14
CA VAL A 46 1.91 -13.57 -5.41
C VAL A 46 0.66 -13.09 -4.70
N VAL A 47 0.75 -12.95 -3.39
CA VAL A 47 -0.23 -12.24 -2.57
C VAL A 47 0.32 -10.84 -2.30
N SER A 48 -0.40 -9.82 -2.73
CA SER A 48 0.03 -8.44 -2.57
C SER A 48 -1.10 -7.54 -2.08
N THR A 49 -0.74 -6.46 -1.42
CA THR A 49 -1.62 -5.30 -1.27
C THR A 49 -1.63 -4.49 -2.58
N SER A 50 -2.28 -3.33 -2.60
CA SER A 50 -2.26 -2.40 -3.74
C SER A 50 -0.86 -1.94 -4.21
N LEU A 51 0.17 -2.36 -3.51
CA LEU A 51 1.56 -2.02 -3.82
C LEU A 51 2.01 -2.48 -5.22
N ILE A 52 1.42 -3.55 -5.76
CA ILE A 52 1.74 -4.06 -7.10
C ILE A 52 1.00 -3.30 -8.22
N GLU A 53 -0.02 -2.54 -7.89
CA GLU A 53 -0.87 -1.85 -8.87
C GLU A 53 -0.11 -0.76 -9.63
N ALA A 54 0.84 -0.08 -8.97
CA ALA A 54 1.64 0.98 -9.58
C ALA A 54 3.14 0.72 -9.46
N GLY A 55 3.91 1.07 -10.50
CA GLY A 55 5.37 1.09 -10.46
C GLY A 55 6.06 -0.29 -10.47
N VAL A 56 5.32 -1.39 -10.60
CA VAL A 56 5.88 -2.74 -10.66
C VAL A 56 5.69 -3.31 -12.06
N ASP A 57 6.77 -3.79 -12.64
CA ASP A 57 6.77 -4.42 -13.96
C ASP A 57 6.75 -5.94 -13.82
N VAL A 58 5.57 -6.52 -13.95
CA VAL A 58 5.28 -7.97 -13.90
C VAL A 58 4.15 -8.29 -14.86
N ASP A 59 4.16 -9.51 -15.39
CA ASP A 59 3.18 -10.01 -16.36
C ASP A 59 2.65 -11.38 -15.94
N PHE A 60 1.52 -11.38 -15.25
CA PHE A 60 0.85 -12.60 -14.82
C PHE A 60 -0.16 -13.10 -15.87
N PRO A 61 -0.36 -14.42 -15.99
CA PRO A 61 -1.44 -14.95 -16.83
C PRO A 61 -2.84 -14.70 -16.25
N VAL A 62 -2.97 -14.74 -14.92
CA VAL A 62 -4.25 -14.60 -14.20
C VAL A 62 -4.04 -13.72 -12.98
N ALA A 63 -5.00 -12.86 -12.68
CA ALA A 63 -5.02 -12.07 -11.47
C ALA A 63 -6.35 -12.21 -10.71
N TYR A 64 -6.28 -12.10 -9.39
CA TYR A 64 -7.43 -12.08 -8.50
C TYR A 64 -7.42 -10.76 -7.75
N ARG A 65 -8.54 -10.04 -7.76
CA ARG A 65 -8.66 -8.75 -7.08
C ARG A 65 -9.83 -8.76 -6.12
N GLU A 66 -9.54 -8.54 -4.84
CA GLU A 66 -10.58 -8.29 -3.85
C GLU A 66 -11.40 -7.05 -4.22
N GLN A 67 -12.64 -6.95 -3.75
CA GLN A 67 -13.54 -5.83 -4.02
C GLN A 67 -12.83 -4.47 -3.89
N CYS A 68 -12.93 -3.68 -4.96
CA CYS A 68 -12.25 -2.39 -5.11
C CYS A 68 -13.02 -1.48 -6.06
N GLY A 69 -12.51 -0.30 -6.33
CA GLY A 69 -12.99 0.56 -7.41
C GLY A 69 -12.50 0.13 -8.78
N LEU A 70 -13.08 0.72 -9.83
CA LEU A 70 -12.71 0.44 -11.23
C LEU A 70 -11.25 0.80 -11.52
N ASP A 71 -10.78 1.89 -10.95
CA ASP A 71 -9.39 2.36 -11.04
C ASP A 71 -8.39 1.28 -10.61
N SER A 72 -8.60 0.69 -9.45
CA SER A 72 -7.77 -0.37 -8.91
C SER A 72 -7.91 -1.69 -9.68
N LEU A 73 -9.12 -2.02 -10.15
CA LEU A 73 -9.37 -3.19 -10.99
C LEU A 73 -8.61 -3.09 -12.31
N LEU A 74 -8.66 -1.95 -13.00
CA LEU A 74 -7.94 -1.71 -14.25
C LEU A 74 -6.42 -1.70 -14.06
N GLN A 75 -5.92 -1.18 -12.93
CA GLN A 75 -4.50 -1.25 -12.60
C GLN A 75 -4.04 -2.70 -12.39
N THR A 76 -4.87 -3.53 -11.76
CA THR A 76 -4.61 -4.98 -11.62
C THR A 76 -4.65 -5.66 -12.99
N ALA A 77 -5.61 -5.33 -13.84
CA ALA A 77 -5.70 -5.84 -15.20
C ALA A 77 -4.45 -5.49 -16.03
N GLY A 78 -3.89 -4.30 -15.83
CA GLY A 78 -2.61 -3.90 -16.44
C GLY A 78 -1.38 -4.70 -15.95
N ARG A 79 -1.53 -5.67 -15.03
CA ARG A 79 -0.51 -6.64 -14.61
C ARG A 79 -0.82 -8.06 -15.10
N CYS A 80 -1.96 -8.25 -15.75
CA CYS A 80 -2.40 -9.49 -16.34
C CYS A 80 -2.27 -9.38 -17.85
N ASN A 81 -1.48 -10.28 -18.49
CA ASN A 81 -1.16 -10.22 -19.93
C ASN A 81 -0.64 -8.84 -20.40
N ARG A 82 0.17 -8.22 -19.57
CA ARG A 82 0.69 -6.87 -19.81
C ARG A 82 1.42 -6.73 -21.14
N GLU A 83 2.12 -7.78 -21.54
CA GLU A 83 2.88 -7.80 -22.80
C GLU A 83 2.05 -8.28 -24.01
N GLY A 84 0.77 -8.58 -23.83
CA GLY A 84 -0.13 -9.02 -24.89
C GLY A 84 0.25 -10.35 -25.57
N ARG A 85 1.00 -11.20 -24.86
CA ARG A 85 1.50 -12.46 -25.41
C ARG A 85 0.48 -13.60 -25.39
N ARG A 86 -0.59 -13.46 -24.62
CA ARG A 86 -1.62 -14.47 -24.39
C ARG A 86 -2.95 -14.00 -24.99
N GLY A 87 -3.80 -14.95 -25.36
CA GLY A 87 -5.17 -14.65 -25.76
C GLY A 87 -5.99 -14.06 -24.59
N ALA A 88 -7.02 -13.31 -24.93
CA ALA A 88 -7.89 -12.70 -23.91
C ALA A 88 -8.57 -13.77 -23.03
N GLU A 89 -8.87 -14.94 -23.60
CA GLU A 89 -9.48 -16.08 -22.89
C GLU A 89 -8.55 -16.74 -21.88
N GLU A 90 -7.23 -16.59 -22.05
CA GLU A 90 -6.19 -17.13 -21.18
C GLU A 90 -5.77 -16.14 -20.09
N SER A 91 -6.29 -14.91 -20.14
CA SER A 91 -5.80 -13.78 -19.33
C SER A 91 -6.95 -13.12 -18.61
N ILE A 92 -7.37 -13.73 -17.51
CA ILE A 92 -8.59 -13.36 -16.80
C ILE A 92 -8.25 -12.68 -15.48
N VAL A 93 -8.94 -11.58 -15.19
CA VAL A 93 -8.94 -10.93 -13.87
C VAL A 93 -10.24 -11.26 -13.16
N TYR A 94 -10.12 -12.00 -12.06
CA TYR A 94 -11.26 -12.35 -11.22
C TYR A 94 -11.43 -11.34 -10.09
N ARG A 95 -12.61 -10.76 -9.99
CA ARG A 95 -13.02 -9.98 -8.83
C ARG A 95 -13.69 -10.88 -7.81
N PHE A 96 -13.26 -10.82 -6.55
CA PHE A 96 -13.80 -11.65 -5.47
C PHE A 96 -14.10 -10.84 -4.21
N ARG A 97 -14.86 -11.44 -3.31
CA ARG A 97 -15.12 -10.92 -1.96
C ARG A 97 -14.74 -11.98 -0.95
N LEU A 98 -14.14 -11.53 0.15
CA LEU A 98 -13.88 -12.37 1.32
C LEU A 98 -15.13 -12.36 2.22
N ASP A 99 -15.66 -13.53 2.54
CA ASP A 99 -16.92 -13.66 3.30
C ASP A 99 -16.79 -13.13 4.73
N GLU A 100 -15.61 -13.28 5.35
CA GLU A 100 -15.34 -12.89 6.72
C GLU A 100 -14.82 -11.45 6.87
N CYS A 101 -14.63 -10.72 5.77
CA CYS A 101 -14.07 -9.38 5.76
C CYS A 101 -15.09 -8.35 5.27
N SER A 102 -15.34 -7.32 6.06
CA SER A 102 -16.14 -6.18 5.59
C SER A 102 -15.27 -5.26 4.72
N THR A 103 -15.86 -4.75 3.64
CA THR A 103 -15.21 -3.72 2.81
C THR A 103 -14.84 -2.50 3.68
N PRO A 104 -13.58 -2.06 3.70
CA PRO A 104 -13.17 -0.86 4.42
C PRO A 104 -14.05 0.34 4.06
N GLN A 105 -14.41 1.15 5.06
CA GLN A 105 -15.34 2.27 4.88
C GLN A 105 -14.90 3.20 3.73
N MET A 106 -13.60 3.46 3.61
CA MET A 106 -13.02 4.31 2.57
C MET A 106 -13.20 3.78 1.15
N LEU A 107 -13.42 2.46 0.98
CA LEU A 107 -13.59 1.82 -0.33
C LEU A 107 -15.06 1.55 -0.69
N ARG A 108 -16.01 1.73 0.23
CA ARG A 108 -17.42 1.38 -0.01
C ARG A 108 -18.03 2.11 -1.20
N GLN A 109 -17.78 3.42 -1.30
CA GLN A 109 -18.28 4.22 -2.42
C GLN A 109 -17.66 3.79 -3.76
N ASN A 110 -16.36 3.50 -3.77
CA ASN A 110 -15.68 2.99 -4.97
C ASN A 110 -16.25 1.63 -5.42
N VAL A 111 -16.52 0.73 -4.48
CA VAL A 111 -17.14 -0.57 -4.76
C VAL A 111 -18.56 -0.38 -5.30
N SER A 112 -19.37 0.49 -4.67
CA SER A 112 -20.73 0.79 -5.12
C SER A 112 -20.78 1.39 -6.52
N ALA A 113 -19.88 2.34 -6.82
CA ALA A 113 -19.78 2.94 -8.15
C ALA A 113 -19.34 1.91 -9.22
N LEU A 114 -18.44 0.99 -8.88
CA LEU A 114 -18.08 -0.10 -9.78
C LEU A 114 -19.24 -1.06 -10.00
N ASP A 115 -19.98 -1.43 -8.97
CA ASP A 115 -21.14 -2.32 -9.07
C ASP A 115 -22.27 -1.67 -9.91
N TYR A 116 -22.46 -0.36 -9.78
CA TYR A 116 -23.37 0.40 -10.65
C TYR A 116 -22.88 0.35 -12.11
N THR A 117 -21.62 0.67 -12.36
CA THR A 117 -21.04 0.66 -13.71
C THR A 117 -21.15 -0.70 -14.38
N ALA A 118 -20.84 -1.78 -13.66
CA ALA A 118 -20.92 -3.15 -14.16
C ALA A 118 -22.33 -3.62 -14.53
N ARG A 119 -23.36 -3.00 -13.95
CA ARG A 119 -24.76 -3.26 -14.33
C ARG A 119 -25.22 -2.53 -15.59
N HIS A 120 -24.50 -1.47 -15.99
CA HIS A 120 -24.85 -0.60 -17.10
C HIS A 120 -23.89 -0.67 -18.28
N GLN A 121 -22.78 -1.38 -18.15
CA GLN A 121 -21.78 -1.55 -19.19
C GLN A 121 -21.31 -3.01 -19.23
N ASP A 122 -21.33 -3.61 -20.41
CA ASP A 122 -20.85 -4.98 -20.62
C ASP A 122 -19.32 -5.07 -20.54
N THR A 123 -18.62 -3.97 -20.81
CA THR A 123 -17.16 -3.89 -20.85
C THR A 123 -16.69 -2.72 -19.99
N LEU A 124 -15.76 -2.98 -19.07
CA LEU A 124 -15.36 -2.02 -18.04
C LEU A 124 -14.11 -1.18 -18.39
N ASP A 125 -13.35 -1.56 -19.40
CA ASP A 125 -12.12 -0.90 -19.85
C ASP A 125 -12.35 0.16 -20.95
N THR A 126 -13.61 0.46 -21.25
CA THR A 126 -13.96 1.50 -22.22
C THR A 126 -13.97 2.91 -21.61
N PRO A 127 -13.65 3.97 -22.39
CA PRO A 127 -13.78 5.35 -21.92
C PRO A 127 -15.18 5.67 -21.38
N ARG A 128 -16.23 5.07 -21.94
CA ARG A 128 -17.60 5.26 -21.48
C ARG A 128 -17.85 4.65 -20.10
N ALA A 129 -17.34 3.46 -19.84
CA ALA A 129 -17.46 2.81 -18.55
C ALA A 129 -16.66 3.58 -17.48
N ILE A 130 -15.46 4.04 -17.81
CA ILE A 130 -14.63 4.86 -16.93
C ILE A 130 -15.35 6.18 -16.59
N GLN A 131 -15.91 6.86 -17.59
CA GLN A 131 -16.67 8.09 -17.37
C GLN A 131 -17.88 7.86 -16.47
N LEU A 132 -18.65 6.78 -16.70
CA LEU A 132 -19.81 6.42 -15.90
C LEU A 132 -19.41 6.15 -14.44
N TYR A 133 -18.32 5.42 -14.23
CA TYR A 133 -17.79 5.12 -12.90
C TYR A 133 -17.43 6.40 -12.14
N PHE A 134 -16.71 7.33 -12.75
CA PHE A 134 -16.29 8.55 -12.06
C PHE A 134 -17.44 9.52 -11.84
N ASN A 135 -18.43 9.55 -12.72
CA ASN A 135 -19.65 10.34 -12.50
C ASN A 135 -20.41 9.79 -11.28
N GLU A 136 -20.69 8.49 -11.24
CA GLU A 136 -21.35 7.84 -10.10
C GLU A 136 -20.57 8.04 -8.80
N LEU A 137 -19.25 7.89 -8.83
CA LEU A 137 -18.39 8.12 -7.66
C LEU A 137 -18.44 9.57 -7.18
N SER A 138 -18.52 10.54 -8.10
CA SER A 138 -18.68 11.95 -7.78
C SER A 138 -20.03 12.23 -7.12
N ASP A 139 -21.09 11.65 -7.65
CA ASP A 139 -22.45 11.79 -7.11
C ASP A 139 -22.56 11.18 -5.69
N LEU A 140 -21.97 10.00 -5.48
CA LEU A 140 -21.91 9.35 -4.16
C LEU A 140 -21.09 10.14 -3.12
N ARG A 141 -20.05 10.85 -3.55
CA ARG A 141 -19.19 11.65 -2.66
C ARG A 141 -19.77 13.01 -2.33
N GLY A 142 -20.58 13.55 -3.23
CA GLY A 142 -21.15 14.90 -3.15
C GLY A 142 -20.15 16.01 -3.50
N PRO A 143 -20.64 17.24 -3.71
CA PRO A 143 -19.83 18.37 -4.19
C PRO A 143 -18.71 18.78 -3.22
N ASP A 144 -18.93 18.65 -1.92
CA ASP A 144 -17.98 19.08 -0.88
C ASP A 144 -16.77 18.14 -0.75
N ALA A 145 -16.84 16.94 -1.33
CA ALA A 145 -15.74 15.97 -1.24
C ALA A 145 -14.52 16.34 -2.09
N VAL A 146 -14.69 17.20 -3.10
CA VAL A 146 -13.62 17.63 -4.01
C VAL A 146 -12.80 18.77 -3.40
N ASP A 147 -13.41 19.59 -2.56
CA ASP A 147 -12.76 20.76 -1.93
C ASP A 147 -13.10 20.88 -0.44
N LYS A 148 -12.75 19.85 0.34
CA LYS A 148 -13.03 19.76 1.78
C LYS A 148 -12.51 20.95 2.61
N HIS A 149 -11.44 21.59 2.15
CA HIS A 149 -10.79 22.69 2.84
C HIS A 149 -11.14 24.06 2.26
N GLY A 150 -12.06 24.12 1.26
CA GLY A 150 -12.47 25.37 0.62
C GLY A 150 -11.32 26.08 -0.12
N ILE A 151 -10.37 25.30 -0.67
CA ILE A 151 -9.19 25.82 -1.36
C ILE A 151 -9.56 26.58 -2.62
N LEU A 152 -10.51 26.05 -3.40
CA LEU A 152 -11.03 26.73 -4.60
C LEU A 152 -11.67 28.05 -4.24
N ASP A 153 -12.48 28.09 -3.18
CA ASP A 153 -13.11 29.31 -2.69
C ASP A 153 -12.08 30.32 -2.17
N ALA A 154 -11.02 29.87 -1.53
CA ALA A 154 -9.93 30.72 -1.08
C ALA A 154 -9.23 31.42 -2.27
N PHE A 155 -8.96 30.67 -3.35
CA PHE A 155 -8.41 31.23 -4.60
C PHE A 155 -9.39 32.17 -5.29
N LEU A 156 -10.67 31.81 -5.41
CA LEU A 156 -11.69 32.65 -6.04
C LEU A 156 -11.87 33.99 -5.32
N ARG A 157 -11.81 33.99 -3.99
CA ARG A 157 -11.83 35.22 -3.19
C ARG A 157 -10.57 36.06 -3.43
N GLY A 158 -9.41 35.39 -3.55
CA GLY A 158 -8.12 36.04 -3.82
C GLY A 158 -8.05 36.76 -5.18
N ILE A 159 -8.75 36.27 -6.19
CA ILE A 159 -8.80 36.89 -7.53
C ILE A 159 -9.29 38.33 -7.46
N ARG A 160 -10.34 38.61 -6.65
CA ARG A 160 -10.93 39.96 -6.54
C ARG A 160 -10.00 40.99 -5.93
N GLY A 161 -9.08 40.55 -5.06
CA GLY A 161 -8.12 41.43 -4.36
C GLY A 161 -6.68 41.34 -4.88
N CYS A 162 -6.42 40.57 -5.92
CA CYS A 162 -5.06 40.21 -6.37
C CYS A 162 -4.17 39.66 -5.23
N GLN A 163 -4.80 38.99 -4.26
CA GLN A 163 -4.14 38.38 -3.09
C GLN A 163 -4.42 36.88 -3.09
N PHE A 164 -3.44 36.10 -3.49
CA PHE A 164 -3.59 34.64 -3.53
C PHE A 164 -3.03 34.00 -2.25
N PRO A 165 -3.80 33.17 -1.55
CA PRO A 165 -3.42 32.59 -0.26
C PRO A 165 -2.51 31.37 -0.41
N PHE A 166 -1.40 31.47 -1.17
CA PHE A 166 -0.55 30.32 -1.47
C PHE A 166 0.04 29.65 -0.20
N ALA A 167 0.44 30.43 0.80
CA ALA A 167 0.99 29.87 2.04
C ALA A 167 -0.07 29.08 2.81
N GLN A 168 -1.28 29.65 2.99
CA GLN A 168 -2.39 28.98 3.63
C GLN A 168 -2.79 27.71 2.88
N VAL A 169 -2.93 27.79 1.54
CA VAL A 169 -3.28 26.63 0.71
C VAL A 169 -2.20 25.55 0.80
N ALA A 170 -0.92 25.90 0.85
CA ALA A 170 0.17 24.93 1.01
C ALA A 170 0.13 24.19 2.36
N GLU A 171 -0.39 24.82 3.40
CA GLU A 171 -0.59 24.18 4.71
C GLU A 171 -1.83 23.28 4.73
N GLU A 172 -2.92 23.72 4.10
CA GLU A 172 -4.21 23.02 4.10
C GLU A 172 -4.27 21.91 3.04
N PHE A 173 -3.59 22.09 1.90
CA PHE A 173 -3.57 21.10 0.82
C PHE A 173 -2.64 19.93 1.16
N ARG A 174 -3.22 18.87 1.67
CA ARG A 174 -2.54 17.60 1.93
C ARG A 174 -3.16 16.51 1.07
N LEU A 175 -2.45 16.14 0.01
CA LEU A 175 -2.87 15.02 -0.85
C LEU A 175 -2.90 13.70 -0.10
N ILE A 176 -1.98 13.52 0.85
CA ILE A 176 -1.89 12.34 1.73
C ILE A 176 -1.75 12.85 3.16
N GLU A 177 -2.74 12.57 3.99
CA GLU A 177 -2.64 12.75 5.44
C GLU A 177 -1.72 11.67 5.99
N ASN A 178 -0.41 11.95 6.04
CA ASN A 178 0.57 10.98 6.48
C ASN A 178 0.74 11.02 8.00
N ALA A 179 -0.07 10.26 8.71
CA ALA A 179 0.09 9.97 10.13
C ALA A 179 1.03 8.77 10.39
N ALA A 180 1.71 8.26 9.36
CA ALA A 180 2.58 7.12 9.47
C ALA A 180 3.93 7.50 10.12
N ARG A 181 4.43 6.61 10.98
CA ARG A 181 5.74 6.72 11.62
C ARG A 181 6.71 5.73 11.00
N THR A 182 7.96 6.16 10.86
CA THR A 182 9.03 5.33 10.29
C THR A 182 9.62 4.41 11.35
N VAL A 183 9.68 3.12 11.03
CA VAL A 183 10.39 2.11 11.80
C VAL A 183 11.56 1.60 10.95
N TYR A 184 12.77 1.82 11.42
CA TYR A 184 14.00 1.30 10.81
C TYR A 184 14.22 -0.14 11.26
N LEU A 185 14.64 -0.99 10.31
CA LEU A 185 14.77 -2.42 10.50
C LEU A 185 16.26 -2.81 10.50
N PRO A 186 16.76 -3.41 11.59
CA PRO A 186 18.15 -3.90 11.63
C PRO A 186 18.30 -5.25 10.93
N VAL A 187 17.93 -5.31 9.64
CA VAL A 187 18.00 -6.52 8.81
C VAL A 187 19.02 -6.32 7.69
N GLY A 188 19.78 -7.35 7.36
CA GLY A 188 20.84 -7.27 6.35
C GLY A 188 21.80 -6.11 6.62
N GLU A 189 22.09 -5.28 5.62
CA GLU A 189 22.92 -4.08 5.79
C GLU A 189 22.29 -3.01 6.71
N GLY A 190 20.98 -3.05 6.89
CA GLY A 190 20.24 -2.16 7.80
C GLY A 190 20.74 -2.24 9.24
N ALA A 191 21.26 -3.39 9.68
CA ALA A 191 21.82 -3.57 11.02
C ALA A 191 22.97 -2.59 11.29
N ALA A 192 23.96 -2.56 10.42
CA ALA A 192 25.11 -1.65 10.55
C ALA A 192 24.69 -0.17 10.43
N LEU A 193 23.69 0.13 9.60
CA LEU A 193 23.16 1.49 9.45
C LEU A 193 22.38 1.93 10.70
N CYS A 194 21.63 1.04 11.35
CA CYS A 194 20.96 1.30 12.62
C CYS A 194 21.98 1.60 13.75
N GLU A 195 23.09 0.87 13.81
CA GLU A 195 24.16 1.15 14.78
C GLU A 195 24.79 2.54 14.54
N GLN A 196 25.04 2.92 13.29
CA GLN A 196 25.50 4.27 12.96
C GLN A 196 24.46 5.33 13.39
N LEU A 197 23.17 5.06 13.24
CA LEU A 197 22.09 5.94 13.68
C LEU A 197 22.07 6.08 15.21
N ARG A 198 22.32 4.99 15.96
CA ARG A 198 22.44 4.99 17.45
C ARG A 198 23.62 5.79 17.93
N SER A 199 24.76 5.74 17.24
CA SER A 199 25.96 6.49 17.61
C SER A 199 25.85 8.01 17.47
N GLY A 200 24.72 8.51 16.96
CA GLY A 200 24.43 9.95 16.84
C GLY A 200 24.99 10.60 15.57
N HIS A 201 25.68 9.87 14.71
CA HIS A 201 26.18 10.38 13.43
C HIS A 201 25.09 10.41 12.35
N VAL A 202 24.08 11.29 12.55
CA VAL A 202 22.95 11.40 11.65
C VAL A 202 23.32 12.28 10.45
N THR A 203 23.43 11.65 9.28
CA THR A 203 23.65 12.35 7.99
C THR A 203 22.50 12.09 7.03
N ARG A 204 22.28 13.02 6.08
CA ARG A 204 21.28 12.82 5.03
C ARG A 204 21.54 11.55 4.20
N THR A 205 22.80 11.21 4.00
CA THR A 205 23.21 9.99 3.29
C THR A 205 22.86 8.74 4.08
N LEU A 206 23.06 8.73 5.40
CA LEU A 206 22.66 7.63 6.28
C LEU A 206 21.15 7.43 6.23
N LEU A 207 20.36 8.49 6.41
CA LEU A 207 18.90 8.42 6.38
C LEU A 207 18.37 7.92 5.02
N ARG A 208 19.00 8.33 3.90
CA ARG A 208 18.64 7.81 2.57
C ARG A 208 18.90 6.31 2.45
N LYS A 209 20.02 5.82 2.96
CA LYS A 209 20.33 4.38 2.96
C LYS A 209 19.39 3.61 3.89
N LEU A 210 19.12 4.12 5.08
CA LEU A 210 18.17 3.53 6.04
C LEU A 210 16.75 3.47 5.48
N GLY A 211 16.34 4.41 4.63
CA GLY A 211 15.03 4.40 3.99
C GLY A 211 14.74 3.12 3.18
N ILE A 212 15.78 2.40 2.73
CA ILE A 212 15.63 1.11 2.03
C ILE A 212 15.29 -0.02 3.03
N TYR A 213 15.73 0.13 4.28
CA TYR A 213 15.52 -0.80 5.39
C TYR A 213 14.54 -0.22 6.41
N SER A 214 13.47 0.40 5.94
CA SER A 214 12.43 0.94 6.80
C SER A 214 11.04 0.59 6.31
N VAL A 215 10.09 0.66 7.22
CA VAL A 215 8.66 0.57 6.94
C VAL A 215 7.93 1.75 7.54
N SER A 216 6.84 2.17 6.91
CA SER A 216 5.96 3.20 7.44
C SER A 216 4.75 2.54 8.09
N CYS A 217 4.61 2.69 9.41
CA CYS A 217 3.53 2.13 10.20
C CYS A 217 2.48 3.19 10.49
N TYR A 218 1.20 2.85 10.38
CA TYR A 218 0.14 3.68 10.94
C TYR A 218 0.24 3.71 12.47
N LYS A 219 -0.33 4.77 13.06
CA LYS A 219 -0.25 5.02 14.50
C LYS A 219 -0.60 3.79 15.34
N ASP A 220 -1.71 3.13 15.05
CA ASP A 220 -2.18 1.96 15.81
C ASP A 220 -1.20 0.78 15.78
N GLN A 221 -0.49 0.59 14.66
CA GLN A 221 0.52 -0.45 14.50
C GLN A 221 1.80 -0.09 15.27
N PHE A 222 2.20 1.17 15.16
CA PHE A 222 3.36 1.70 15.87
C PHE A 222 3.16 1.60 17.39
N ASP A 223 2.00 2.03 17.88
CA ASP A 223 1.66 2.01 19.31
C ASP A 223 1.63 0.56 19.86
N LYS A 224 1.20 -0.43 19.08
CA LYS A 224 1.26 -1.84 19.48
C LYS A 224 2.68 -2.38 19.61
N LEU A 225 3.55 -2.03 18.66
CA LEU A 225 4.96 -2.41 18.71
C LEU A 225 5.68 -1.74 19.90
N ASP A 226 5.37 -0.48 20.17
CA ASP A 226 5.91 0.26 21.31
C ASP A 226 5.44 -0.35 22.63
N ALA A 227 4.15 -0.63 22.77
CA ALA A 227 3.57 -1.29 23.94
C ALA A 227 4.15 -2.70 24.19
N ALA A 228 4.56 -3.39 23.13
CA ALA A 228 5.26 -4.68 23.22
C ALA A 228 6.75 -4.55 23.56
N GLY A 229 7.28 -3.33 23.69
CA GLY A 229 8.71 -3.09 23.91
C GLY A 229 9.61 -3.44 22.71
N ALA A 230 9.02 -3.56 21.53
CA ALA A 230 9.72 -3.96 20.30
C ALA A 230 10.39 -2.76 19.58
N LEU A 231 10.26 -1.54 20.11
CA LEU A 231 10.78 -0.33 19.49
C LEU A 231 11.72 0.44 20.42
N GLU A 232 12.81 0.94 19.85
CA GLU A 232 13.64 1.99 20.42
C GLU A 232 13.22 3.33 19.80
N LEU A 233 12.52 4.16 20.59
CA LEU A 233 12.01 5.44 20.13
C LEU A 233 13.12 6.47 19.94
N ARG A 234 12.93 7.35 18.96
CA ARG A 234 13.88 8.42 18.63
C ARG A 234 13.22 9.80 18.78
N PRO A 235 14.03 10.85 19.06
CA PRO A 235 13.51 12.20 19.25
C PRO A 235 12.75 12.79 18.06
N ASP A 236 13.03 12.32 16.83
CA ASP A 236 12.37 12.75 15.59
C ASP A 236 11.03 12.04 15.33
N GLY A 237 10.59 11.20 16.25
CA GLY A 237 9.34 10.43 16.13
C GLY A 237 9.46 9.15 15.30
N SER A 238 10.64 8.82 14.76
CA SER A 238 10.95 7.51 14.19
C SER A 238 11.33 6.51 15.28
N ALA A 239 11.47 5.23 14.92
CA ALA A 239 11.94 4.19 15.83
C ALA A 239 12.88 3.21 15.13
N ILE A 240 13.67 2.47 15.92
CA ILE A 240 14.41 1.30 15.45
C ILE A 240 13.74 0.07 16.03
N LEU A 241 13.49 -0.93 15.21
CA LEU A 241 12.97 -2.22 15.68
C LEU A 241 14.05 -2.92 16.52
N THR A 242 13.74 -3.28 17.75
CA THR A 242 14.65 -3.99 18.67
C THR A 242 14.38 -5.48 18.66
N ASP A 243 13.12 -5.87 18.60
CA ASP A 243 12.72 -7.26 18.47
C ASP A 243 12.57 -7.65 16.99
N THR A 244 13.63 -8.23 16.43
CA THR A 244 13.67 -8.66 15.04
C THR A 244 12.73 -9.82 14.73
N SER A 245 12.19 -10.53 15.73
CA SER A 245 11.17 -11.56 15.53
C SER A 245 9.85 -11.00 14.97
N CYS A 246 9.61 -9.71 15.20
CA CYS A 246 8.45 -8.99 14.65
C CYS A 246 8.56 -8.72 13.14
N TYR A 247 9.68 -9.02 12.49
CA TYR A 247 9.87 -8.80 11.07
C TYR A 247 10.33 -10.05 10.33
N SER A 248 9.74 -10.30 9.16
CA SER A 248 10.13 -11.38 8.26
C SER A 248 10.46 -10.81 6.88
N GLU A 249 11.58 -11.22 6.30
CA GLU A 249 11.97 -10.87 4.91
C GLU A 249 10.96 -11.37 3.85
N LYS A 250 10.10 -12.32 4.22
CA LYS A 250 9.07 -12.89 3.35
C LYS A 250 7.73 -12.17 3.46
N THR A 251 7.33 -11.78 4.67
CA THR A 251 5.98 -11.28 4.95
C THR A 251 5.93 -9.88 5.55
N GLY A 252 7.10 -9.26 5.75
CA GLY A 252 7.20 -7.93 6.35
C GLY A 252 6.97 -7.90 7.85
N LEU A 253 6.63 -6.75 8.38
CA LEU A 253 6.37 -6.52 9.79
C LEU A 253 5.09 -7.24 10.22
N ALA A 254 5.13 -7.91 11.37
CA ALA A 254 3.99 -8.61 11.93
C ALA A 254 2.86 -7.66 12.28
N MET A 255 1.63 -8.06 11.95
CA MET A 255 0.42 -7.26 12.25
C MET A 255 -0.15 -7.56 13.64
N ASP A 256 0.07 -8.77 14.14
CA ASP A 256 -0.33 -9.22 15.48
C ASP A 256 0.95 -9.42 16.29
N VAL A 257 1.29 -8.42 17.11
CA VAL A 257 2.37 -8.54 18.08
C VAL A 257 1.70 -8.84 19.43
N GLU A 258 2.07 -9.96 20.04
CA GLU A 258 1.60 -10.28 21.39
C GLU A 258 2.20 -9.26 22.36
N THR A 259 1.36 -8.40 22.90
CA THR A 259 1.74 -7.57 24.03
C THR A 259 1.92 -8.50 25.21
N GLY A 260 3.14 -8.72 25.65
CA GLY A 260 3.41 -9.52 26.84
C GLY A 260 2.61 -8.96 28.01
N ILE A 261 1.78 -9.79 28.60
CA ILE A 261 1.15 -9.47 29.90
C ILE A 261 2.28 -9.44 30.89
N GLY A 262 2.69 -8.26 31.31
CA GLY A 262 3.64 -8.10 32.40
C GLY A 262 3.06 -8.76 33.63
N LEU A 263 3.58 -9.93 33.97
CA LEU A 263 3.35 -10.52 35.29
C LEU A 263 4.08 -9.62 36.30
N TYR A 264 3.35 -8.70 36.90
CA TYR A 264 3.80 -8.03 38.11
C TYR A 264 3.78 -9.07 39.23
N PHE A 265 4.95 -9.49 39.67
CA PHE A 265 5.15 -10.21 40.92
C PHE A 265 5.37 -9.21 42.07
#